data_3ca504526e880f1a34b2a864d1af6f42
#
_entry.id   3ca504526e880f1a34b2a864d1af6f42
#
_cell.length_a   1.000
_cell.length_b   1.000
_cell.length_c   1.000
_cell.angle_alpha   90.00
_cell.angle_beta   90.00
_cell.angle_gamma   90.00
#
_symmetry.space_group_name_H-M   'P 1'
#
loop_
_entity.id
_entity.type
_entity.pdbx_description
1 polymer ?
#
loop_
_entity_poly.entity_id
_entity_poly.type
_entity_poly.pdbx_seq_one_letter_code
_entity_poly.pdbx_strand_id
1 'polypeptide(L)'
;MLESAPLYHQVAEQIHGLIRSGTLRSGEKVPSVRRLSNQQRCSVSSVLQAYQRLEDAGVIEARPQSGYYVRRPAVPVAEPAPSRPPQRALIVEINALADTMLAAWQDPKMVSFGAGCPNGEMFPLERLRRAV
;
A
#
# COMPACT_ATOMS: atom_id res chain seq x y z
N MET A 1 22.37 26.60 -28.29
CA MET A 1 22.91 26.47 -26.93
C MET A 1 22.07 25.37 -26.25
N LEU A 2 22.64 24.20 -26.09
CA LEU A 2 21.97 23.11 -25.33
C LEU A 2 22.06 23.50 -23.87
N GLU A 3 20.96 23.96 -23.28
CA GLU A 3 20.85 24.12 -21.83
C GLU A 3 21.14 22.74 -21.19
N SER A 4 22.28 22.65 -20.53
CA SER A 4 22.57 21.44 -19.77
C SER A 4 21.52 21.30 -18.68
N ALA A 5 20.82 20.16 -18.65
CA ALA A 5 19.80 19.88 -17.64
C ALA A 5 20.34 20.18 -16.22
N PRO A 6 19.53 20.76 -15.33
CA PRO A 6 19.94 21.06 -13.96
C PRO A 6 20.60 19.85 -13.29
N LEU A 7 21.61 20.10 -12.47
CA LEU A 7 22.45 19.05 -11.88
C LEU A 7 21.63 17.98 -11.11
N TYR A 8 20.58 18.39 -10.43
CA TYR A 8 19.69 17.45 -9.72
C TYR A 8 18.95 16.51 -10.69
N HIS A 9 18.65 16.96 -11.92
CA HIS A 9 18.08 16.09 -12.96
C HIS A 9 19.06 15.02 -13.40
N GLN A 10 20.32 15.41 -13.63
CA GLN A 10 21.37 14.46 -14.04
C GLN A 10 21.59 13.39 -12.97
N VAL A 11 21.61 13.80 -11.69
CA VAL A 11 21.73 12.89 -10.55
C VAL A 11 20.52 11.93 -10.48
N ALA A 12 19.30 12.43 -10.65
CA ALA A 12 18.10 11.62 -10.65
C ALA A 12 18.10 10.58 -11.79
N GLU A 13 18.43 11.02 -13.02
CA GLU A 13 18.51 10.12 -14.18
C GLU A 13 19.59 9.04 -14.01
N GLN A 14 20.72 9.39 -13.41
CA GLN A 14 21.76 8.40 -13.13
C GLN A 14 21.28 7.32 -12.17
N ILE A 15 20.67 7.70 -11.04
CA ILE A 15 20.11 6.71 -10.07
C ILE A 15 19.00 5.89 -10.73
N HIS A 16 18.11 6.53 -11.50
CA HIS A 16 17.06 5.84 -12.23
C HIS A 16 17.64 4.85 -13.25
N GLY A 17 18.71 5.21 -13.93
CA GLY A 17 19.46 4.32 -14.83
C GLY A 17 20.03 3.10 -14.13
N LEU A 18 20.61 3.27 -12.93
CA LEU A 18 21.12 2.14 -12.12
C LEU A 18 20.00 1.19 -11.67
N ILE A 19 18.82 1.72 -11.38
CA ILE A 19 17.64 0.91 -11.04
C ILE A 19 17.13 0.15 -12.27
N ARG A 20 16.99 0.82 -13.41
CA ARG A 20 16.54 0.20 -14.65
C ARG A 20 17.49 -0.88 -15.17
N SER A 21 18.79 -0.69 -15.01
CA SER A 21 19.82 -1.70 -15.39
C SER A 21 19.90 -2.87 -14.40
N GLY A 22 19.17 -2.81 -13.26
CA GLY A 22 19.22 -3.84 -12.23
C GLY A 22 20.47 -3.79 -11.33
N THR A 23 21.33 -2.77 -11.51
CA THR A 23 22.49 -2.52 -10.63
C THR A 23 22.05 -2.19 -9.21
N LEU A 24 20.95 -1.42 -9.06
CA LEU A 24 20.23 -1.22 -7.82
C LEU A 24 18.92 -1.99 -7.88
N ARG A 25 18.76 -2.99 -7.02
CA ARG A 25 17.60 -3.88 -7.01
C ARG A 25 16.47 -3.33 -6.14
N SER A 26 15.26 -3.76 -6.43
CA SER A 26 14.08 -3.44 -5.61
C SER A 26 14.29 -3.82 -4.14
N GLY A 27 14.05 -2.86 -3.24
CA GLY A 27 14.27 -3.00 -1.81
C GLY A 27 15.71 -2.75 -1.37
N GLU A 28 16.63 -2.50 -2.28
CA GLU A 28 18.02 -2.18 -1.96
C GLU A 28 18.17 -0.71 -1.53
N LYS A 29 19.14 -0.47 -0.65
CA LYS A 29 19.42 0.88 -0.14
C LYS A 29 20.15 1.71 -1.19
N VAL A 30 19.62 2.88 -1.50
CA VAL A 30 20.25 3.86 -2.37
C VAL A 30 21.45 4.52 -1.61
N PRO A 31 22.50 4.97 -2.29
CA PRO A 31 23.60 5.67 -1.64
C PRO A 31 23.11 6.81 -0.75
N SER A 32 23.78 7.06 0.38
CA SER A 32 23.37 8.17 1.24
C SER A 32 23.61 9.51 0.54
N VAL A 33 22.79 10.52 0.87
CA VAL A 33 22.87 11.86 0.29
C VAL A 33 24.29 12.42 0.37
N ARG A 34 24.96 12.29 1.53
CA ARG A 34 26.34 12.77 1.70
C ARG A 34 27.34 12.00 0.85
N ARG A 35 27.18 10.67 0.75
CA ARG A 35 28.05 9.84 -0.08
C ARG A 35 27.93 10.21 -1.55
N LEU A 36 26.69 10.39 -2.04
CA LEU A 36 26.43 10.74 -3.43
C LEU A 36 26.92 12.16 -3.74
N SER A 37 26.68 13.12 -2.85
CA SER A 37 27.20 14.49 -2.95
C SER A 37 28.73 14.51 -3.14
N ASN A 38 29.47 13.74 -2.34
CA ASN A 38 30.92 13.62 -2.46
C ASN A 38 31.35 12.94 -3.75
N GLN A 39 30.67 11.87 -4.17
CA GLN A 39 30.98 11.13 -5.40
C GLN A 39 30.73 11.98 -6.66
N GLN A 40 29.65 12.74 -6.67
CA GLN A 40 29.24 13.54 -7.84
C GLN A 40 29.78 14.98 -7.79
N ARG A 41 30.52 15.34 -6.75
CA ARG A 41 31.02 16.71 -6.52
C ARG A 41 29.94 17.77 -6.65
N CYS A 42 28.77 17.48 -6.10
CA CYS A 42 27.60 18.37 -6.10
C CYS A 42 27.13 18.67 -4.68
N SER A 43 26.26 19.69 -4.55
CA SER A 43 25.75 20.07 -3.23
C SER A 43 24.80 19.01 -2.67
N VAL A 44 24.73 18.91 -1.34
CA VAL A 44 23.76 18.07 -0.63
C VAL A 44 22.33 18.41 -1.02
N SER A 45 22.03 19.71 -1.24
CA SER A 45 20.70 20.17 -1.67
C SER A 45 20.32 19.64 -3.06
N SER A 46 21.28 19.60 -4.01
CA SER A 46 21.03 19.03 -5.35
C SER A 46 20.70 17.53 -5.28
N VAL A 47 21.39 16.78 -4.41
CA VAL A 47 21.09 15.36 -4.22
C VAL A 47 19.73 15.17 -3.55
N LEU A 48 19.38 15.99 -2.57
CA LEU A 48 18.06 15.95 -1.93
C LEU A 48 16.94 16.22 -2.92
N GLN A 49 17.08 17.24 -3.78
CA GLN A 49 16.11 17.51 -4.85
C GLN A 49 15.98 16.34 -5.83
N ALA A 50 17.09 15.69 -6.19
CA ALA A 50 17.08 14.51 -7.02
C ALA A 50 16.32 13.36 -6.37
N TYR A 51 16.54 13.12 -5.06
CA TYR A 51 15.86 12.06 -4.31
C TYR A 51 14.38 12.36 -4.12
N GLN A 52 14.01 13.60 -3.82
CA GLN A 52 12.62 14.02 -3.77
C GLN A 52 11.89 13.72 -5.08
N ARG A 53 12.50 14.08 -6.22
CA ARG A 53 11.94 13.79 -7.54
C ARG A 53 11.76 12.29 -7.79
N LEU A 54 12.72 11.46 -7.39
CA LEU A 54 12.62 10.01 -7.52
C LEU A 54 11.57 9.41 -6.58
N GLU A 55 11.38 10.00 -5.41
CA GLU A 55 10.34 9.63 -4.44
C GLU A 55 8.95 10.01 -4.96
N ASP A 56 8.78 11.23 -5.48
CA ASP A 56 7.54 11.70 -6.11
C ASP A 56 7.15 10.83 -7.32
N ALA A 57 8.16 10.37 -8.09
CA ALA A 57 7.97 9.42 -9.17
C ALA A 57 7.72 7.97 -8.70
N GLY A 58 7.75 7.71 -7.39
CA GLY A 58 7.53 6.39 -6.83
C GLY A 58 8.64 5.37 -7.10
N VAL A 59 9.82 5.82 -7.49
CA VAL A 59 10.99 4.98 -7.81
C VAL A 59 11.75 4.56 -6.56
N ILE A 60 11.86 5.47 -5.59
CA ILE A 60 12.46 5.24 -4.28
C ILE A 60 11.49 5.61 -3.16
N GLU A 61 11.78 5.18 -1.94
CA GLU A 61 11.02 5.52 -0.73
C GLU A 61 11.97 5.91 0.40
N ALA A 62 11.61 6.97 1.15
CA ALA A 62 12.32 7.32 2.37
C ALA A 62 11.89 6.40 3.52
N ARG A 63 12.87 5.87 4.27
CA ARG A 63 12.61 5.16 5.52
C ARG A 63 13.19 5.95 6.69
N PRO A 64 12.37 6.34 7.67
CA PRO A 64 12.81 7.12 8.82
C PRO A 64 14.08 6.52 9.45
N GLN A 65 15.06 7.39 9.75
CA GLN A 65 16.36 7.03 10.37
C GLN A 65 17.23 6.05 9.56
N SER A 66 16.76 5.51 8.43
CA SER A 66 17.48 4.49 7.65
C SER A 66 17.94 5.00 6.27
N GLY A 67 17.29 6.02 5.69
CA GLY A 67 17.63 6.60 4.39
C GLY A 67 16.67 6.17 3.29
N TYR A 68 17.14 6.20 2.05
CA TYR A 68 16.31 5.92 0.86
C TYR A 68 16.53 4.51 0.33
N TYR A 69 15.46 3.90 -0.16
CA TYR A 69 15.44 2.54 -0.70
C TYR A 69 14.71 2.50 -2.03
N VAL A 70 15.14 1.62 -2.92
CA VAL A 70 14.41 1.37 -4.17
C VAL A 70 13.06 0.77 -3.85
N ARG A 71 11.99 1.40 -4.34
CA ARG A 71 10.63 0.94 -4.08
C ARG A 71 10.41 -0.42 -4.72
N ARG A 72 9.75 -1.31 -4.00
CA ARG A 72 9.28 -2.56 -4.58
C ARG A 72 8.04 -2.26 -5.42
N PRO A 73 7.98 -2.70 -6.70
CA PRO A 73 6.73 -2.60 -7.44
C PRO A 73 5.65 -3.32 -6.64
N ALA A 74 4.50 -2.67 -6.47
CA ALA A 74 3.34 -3.36 -5.93
C ALA A 74 3.04 -4.54 -6.85
N VAL A 75 3.06 -5.76 -6.31
CA VAL A 75 2.61 -6.92 -7.07
C VAL A 75 1.15 -6.66 -7.41
N PRO A 76 0.78 -6.59 -8.69
CA PRO A 76 -0.62 -6.44 -9.06
C PRO A 76 -1.38 -7.60 -8.43
N VAL A 77 -2.26 -7.30 -7.48
CA VAL A 77 -3.20 -8.31 -7.00
C VAL A 77 -4.10 -8.60 -8.20
N ALA A 78 -4.02 -9.82 -8.73
CA ALA A 78 -4.88 -10.24 -9.82
C ALA A 78 -6.34 -10.01 -9.37
N GLU A 79 -7.09 -9.26 -10.15
CA GLU A 79 -8.53 -9.13 -9.89
C GLU A 79 -9.14 -10.54 -9.85
N PRO A 80 -9.94 -10.85 -8.83
CA PRO A 80 -10.64 -12.13 -8.79
C PRO A 80 -11.49 -12.26 -10.05
N ALA A 81 -11.46 -13.43 -10.67
CA ALA A 81 -12.26 -13.69 -11.86
C ALA A 81 -13.74 -13.38 -11.55
N PRO A 82 -14.47 -12.66 -12.44
CA PRO A 82 -15.86 -12.35 -12.21
C PRO A 82 -16.65 -13.66 -12.03
N SER A 83 -17.33 -13.78 -10.89
CA SER A 83 -18.22 -14.91 -10.63
C SER A 83 -19.36 -14.90 -11.63
N ARG A 84 -19.59 -15.99 -12.32
CA ARG A 84 -20.76 -16.15 -13.19
C ARG A 84 -21.90 -16.70 -12.33
N PRO A 85 -22.95 -15.92 -12.06
CA PRO A 85 -24.10 -16.45 -11.35
C PRO A 85 -24.71 -17.59 -12.15
N PRO A 86 -25.28 -18.62 -11.51
CA PRO A 86 -25.95 -19.69 -12.19
C PRO A 86 -27.12 -19.14 -13.01
N GLN A 87 -27.26 -19.54 -14.27
CA GLN A 87 -28.32 -19.08 -15.18
C GLN A 87 -29.73 -19.58 -14.81
N ARG A 88 -29.85 -20.43 -13.80
CA ARG A 88 -31.15 -20.92 -13.30
C ARG A 88 -31.59 -20.10 -12.10
N ALA A 89 -32.82 -19.61 -12.14
CA ALA A 89 -33.47 -19.08 -10.95
C ALA A 89 -33.54 -20.19 -9.89
N LEU A 90 -32.79 -20.03 -8.81
CA LEU A 90 -32.93 -20.90 -7.64
C LEU A 90 -34.13 -20.42 -6.85
N ILE A 91 -35.07 -21.32 -6.60
CA ILE A 91 -36.14 -21.07 -5.63
C ILE A 91 -35.45 -21.09 -4.28
N VAL A 92 -35.20 -19.91 -3.73
CA VAL A 92 -34.63 -19.76 -2.40
C VAL A 92 -35.79 -19.71 -1.41
N GLU A 93 -35.96 -20.72 -0.60
CA GLU A 93 -36.85 -20.65 0.55
C GLU A 93 -36.25 -19.67 1.56
N ILE A 94 -36.89 -18.51 1.71
CA ILE A 94 -36.43 -17.40 2.53
C ILE A 94 -36.17 -17.87 3.98
N ASN A 95 -36.96 -18.77 4.49
CA ASN A 95 -36.79 -19.36 5.85
C ASN A 95 -35.50 -20.17 5.97
N ALA A 96 -35.18 -21.03 5.01
CA ALA A 96 -33.96 -21.82 5.02
C ALA A 96 -32.69 -20.92 4.91
N LEU A 97 -32.78 -19.83 4.14
CA LEU A 97 -31.70 -18.85 4.06
C LEU A 97 -31.51 -18.11 5.39
N ALA A 98 -32.62 -17.68 6.02
CA ALA A 98 -32.58 -17.01 7.32
C ALA A 98 -31.98 -17.92 8.41
N ASP A 99 -32.37 -19.19 8.45
CA ASP A 99 -31.83 -20.18 9.38
C ASP A 99 -30.30 -20.39 9.18
N THR A 100 -29.88 -20.44 7.91
CA THR A 100 -28.46 -20.57 7.58
C THR A 100 -27.67 -19.32 8.04
N MET A 101 -28.22 -18.13 7.86
CA MET A 101 -27.59 -16.88 8.30
C MET A 101 -27.51 -16.80 9.83
N LEU A 102 -28.58 -17.19 10.54
CA LEU A 102 -28.61 -17.23 12.01
C LEU A 102 -27.60 -18.22 12.57
N ALA A 103 -27.49 -19.40 11.97
CA ALA A 103 -26.49 -20.38 12.36
C ALA A 103 -25.07 -19.89 12.15
N ALA A 104 -24.81 -19.22 11.03
CA ALA A 104 -23.50 -18.62 10.74
C ALA A 104 -23.14 -17.50 11.74
N TRP A 105 -24.10 -16.73 12.23
CA TRP A 105 -23.86 -15.70 13.25
C TRP A 105 -23.50 -16.27 14.63
N GLN A 106 -23.92 -17.49 14.92
CA GLN A 106 -23.61 -18.18 16.19
C GLN A 106 -22.24 -18.87 16.17
N ASP A 107 -21.62 -19.00 15.00
CA ASP A 107 -20.29 -19.62 14.90
C ASP A 107 -19.20 -18.64 15.34
N PRO A 108 -18.48 -18.88 16.46
CA PRO A 108 -17.43 -17.99 16.97
C PRO A 108 -16.21 -17.88 16.03
N LYS A 109 -16.10 -18.76 15.02
CA LYS A 109 -15.02 -18.73 14.03
C LYS A 109 -15.35 -17.85 12.82
N MET A 110 -16.61 -17.44 12.68
CA MET A 110 -17.06 -16.61 11.56
C MET A 110 -16.92 -15.12 11.90
N VAL A 111 -16.32 -14.36 11.00
CA VAL A 111 -16.30 -12.91 11.08
C VAL A 111 -17.44 -12.37 10.21
N SER A 112 -18.48 -11.84 10.83
CA SER A 112 -19.66 -11.32 10.13
C SER A 112 -19.40 -9.91 9.60
N PHE A 113 -19.39 -9.76 8.28
CA PHE A 113 -19.37 -8.47 7.61
C PHE A 113 -20.76 -7.99 7.13
N GLY A 114 -21.75 -8.89 7.19
CA GLY A 114 -23.07 -8.67 6.57
C GLY A 114 -24.11 -8.00 7.46
N ALA A 115 -23.97 -8.07 8.78
CA ALA A 115 -25.02 -7.65 9.69
C ALA A 115 -24.89 -6.23 10.24
N GLY A 116 -23.72 -5.62 10.10
CA GLY A 116 -23.47 -4.25 10.61
C GLY A 116 -23.76 -4.10 12.13
N CYS A 117 -23.90 -5.20 12.87
CA CYS A 117 -24.16 -5.18 14.29
C CYS A 117 -22.85 -4.93 15.05
N PRO A 118 -22.74 -3.83 15.80
CA PRO A 118 -21.59 -3.60 16.64
C PRO A 118 -21.53 -4.66 17.76
N ASN A 119 -20.30 -5.04 18.14
CA ASN A 119 -20.09 -5.97 19.26
C ASN A 119 -20.79 -5.44 20.52
N GLY A 120 -21.48 -6.32 21.24
CA GLY A 120 -22.19 -5.99 22.47
C GLY A 120 -21.31 -5.30 23.53
N GLU A 121 -20.01 -5.59 23.55
CA GLU A 121 -19.02 -4.94 24.42
C GLU A 121 -18.84 -3.45 24.14
N MET A 122 -19.20 -2.96 22.93
CA MET A 122 -19.15 -1.54 22.57
C MET A 122 -20.31 -0.74 23.16
N PHE A 123 -21.32 -1.40 23.72
CA PHE A 123 -22.47 -0.72 24.33
C PHE A 123 -22.32 -0.62 25.84
N PRO A 124 -22.67 0.51 26.45
CA PRO A 124 -22.71 0.67 27.90
C PRO A 124 -23.95 -0.03 28.50
N LEU A 125 -23.99 -1.35 28.42
CA LEU A 125 -25.15 -2.18 28.79
C LEU A 125 -25.66 -1.89 30.21
N GLU A 126 -24.77 -1.60 31.17
CA GLU A 126 -25.13 -1.24 32.55
C GLU A 126 -25.91 0.07 32.65
N ARG A 127 -25.58 1.05 31.76
CA ARG A 127 -26.34 2.30 31.68
C ARG A 127 -27.69 2.11 31.01
N LEU A 128 -27.75 1.27 30.00
CA LEU A 128 -29.00 0.96 29.30
C LEU A 128 -29.97 0.20 30.20
N ARG A 129 -29.50 -0.76 31.01
CA ARG A 129 -30.34 -1.50 31.99
C ARG A 129 -30.93 -0.64 33.07
N ARG A 130 -30.29 0.49 33.42
CA ARG A 130 -30.82 1.43 34.43
C ARG A 130 -31.84 2.43 33.88
N ALA A 131 -31.91 2.55 32.55
CA ALA A 131 -32.79 3.50 31.86
C ALA A 131 -34.14 2.86 31.44
N VAL A 132 -34.29 1.53 31.57
CA VAL A 132 -35.51 0.74 31.35
C VAL A 132 -36.10 0.32 32.70
#